data_0ad64c83bfb3a76084e9d2b6ea4c873d
#
_entry.id   0ad64c83bfb3a76084e9d2b6ea4c873d
#
_cell.length_a   1.000
_cell.length_b   1.000
_cell.length_c   1.000
_cell.angle_alpha   90.00
_cell.angle_beta   90.00
_cell.angle_gamma   90.00
#
_symmetry.space_group_name_H-M   'P 1'
#
loop_
_entity.id
_entity.type
_entity.pdbx_description
1 polymer ?
#
loop_
_entity_poly.entity_id
_entity_poly.type
_entity_poly.pdbx_seq_one_letter_code
_entity_poly.pdbx_strand_id
1 'polypeptide(L)'
;MSTVDKVRSWDRLASSIRDFHSWMEENGAPGGMDIDFICERRGKFLVIEAKPWVNGVTMRKGQHLALVSLSKLEQMEVWLVAEPRDNSSLYIHRYSPT
;
A
#
# COMPACT_ATOMS: atom_id res chain seq x y z
N MET A 1 4.87 -21.29 -16.69
CA MET A 1 5.44 -20.29 -15.78
C MET A 1 5.63 -20.89 -14.40
N SER A 2 6.82 -20.76 -13.92
CA SER A 2 7.13 -21.21 -12.57
C SER A 2 6.61 -20.21 -11.55
N THR A 3 5.94 -20.68 -10.54
CA THR A 3 5.48 -19.84 -9.45
C THR A 3 6.03 -20.37 -8.14
N VAL A 4 6.11 -19.50 -7.17
CA VAL A 4 6.47 -19.92 -5.82
C VAL A 4 5.20 -20.46 -5.15
N ASP A 5 5.13 -21.77 -5.01
CA ASP A 5 3.95 -22.44 -4.46
C ASP A 5 3.83 -22.28 -2.96
N LYS A 6 4.93 -22.10 -2.28
CA LYS A 6 4.91 -21.83 -0.84
C LYS A 6 6.08 -20.99 -0.39
N VAL A 7 5.81 -20.14 0.58
CA VAL A 7 6.84 -19.42 1.32
C VAL A 7 7.19 -20.24 2.55
N ARG A 8 8.41 -20.73 2.62
CA ARG A 8 8.85 -21.62 3.70
C ARG A 8 9.12 -20.90 5.01
N SER A 9 9.42 -19.61 4.95
CA SER A 9 9.71 -18.84 6.15
C SER A 9 9.24 -17.40 5.95
N TRP A 10 8.13 -17.06 6.57
CA TRP A 10 7.59 -15.71 6.54
C TRP A 10 8.48 -14.72 7.28
N ASP A 11 9.09 -15.15 8.40
CA ASP A 11 9.98 -14.29 9.18
C ASP A 11 11.22 -13.90 8.38
N ARG A 12 11.79 -14.84 7.66
CA ARG A 12 12.94 -14.58 6.82
C ARG A 12 12.59 -13.64 5.66
N LEU A 13 11.45 -13.85 5.04
CA LEU A 13 10.98 -13.00 3.96
C LEU A 13 10.76 -11.56 4.45
N ALA A 14 10.07 -11.42 5.58
CA ALA A 14 9.80 -10.10 6.16
C ALA A 14 11.09 -9.38 6.54
N SER A 15 12.06 -10.10 7.10
CA SER A 15 13.36 -9.55 7.44
C SER A 15 14.11 -9.08 6.19
N SER A 16 14.08 -9.87 5.12
CA SER A 16 14.72 -9.51 3.86
C SER A 16 14.13 -8.25 3.24
N ILE A 17 12.82 -8.10 3.33
CA ILE A 17 12.14 -6.90 2.81
C ILE A 17 12.56 -5.66 3.59
N ARG A 18 12.62 -5.76 4.93
CA ARG A 18 13.08 -4.65 5.77
C ARG A 18 14.53 -4.27 5.49
N ASP A 19 15.39 -5.25 5.32
CA ASP A 19 16.80 -5.03 5.02
C ASP A 19 16.99 -4.35 3.67
N PHE A 20 16.23 -4.76 2.68
CA PHE A 20 16.25 -4.15 1.35
C PHE A 20 15.79 -2.70 1.39
N HIS A 21 14.75 -2.41 2.14
CA HIS A 21 14.22 -1.06 2.30
C HIS A 21 15.29 -0.14 2.92
N SER A 22 15.94 -0.60 3.98
CA SER A 22 17.02 0.15 4.64
C SER A 22 18.19 0.37 3.70
N TRP A 23 18.55 -0.65 2.94
CA TRP A 23 19.64 -0.56 1.97
C TRP A 23 19.35 0.51 0.90
N MET A 24 18.13 0.56 0.41
CA MET A 24 17.73 1.58 -0.57
C MET A 24 17.85 2.99 0.00
N GLU A 25 17.42 3.20 1.23
CA GLU A 25 17.52 4.50 1.88
C GLU A 25 18.98 4.91 2.07
N GLU A 26 19.84 4.00 2.51
CA GLU A 26 21.27 4.24 2.72
C GLU A 26 22.00 4.59 1.42
N ASN A 27 21.52 4.10 0.29
CA ASN A 27 22.11 4.34 -1.01
C ASN A 27 21.47 5.50 -1.77
N GLY A 28 20.70 6.32 -1.08
CA GLY A 28 20.12 7.53 -1.66
C GLY A 28 18.94 7.29 -2.60
N ALA A 29 18.49 6.06 -2.70
CA ALA A 29 17.29 5.76 -3.46
C ALA A 29 16.05 6.09 -2.63
N PRO A 30 14.93 6.50 -3.26
CA PRO A 30 13.71 6.69 -2.50
C PRO A 30 13.27 5.37 -1.89
N GLY A 31 12.89 5.39 -0.61
CA GLY A 31 12.36 4.22 0.05
C GLY A 31 11.09 3.74 -0.61
N GLY A 32 10.86 2.44 -0.56
CA GLY A 32 9.60 1.87 -1.01
C GLY A 32 8.48 2.17 -0.02
N MET A 33 7.26 1.83 -0.40
CA MET A 33 6.14 1.88 0.52
C MET A 33 5.46 0.52 0.56
N ASP A 34 4.92 0.19 1.71
CA ASP A 34 4.12 -1.01 1.87
C ASP A 34 2.70 -0.75 1.38
N ILE A 35 2.12 -1.76 0.79
CA ILE A 35 0.71 -1.74 0.39
C ILE A 35 -0.01 -2.70 1.34
N ASP A 36 -1.00 -2.18 2.07
CA ASP A 36 -1.74 -2.99 3.04
C ASP A 36 -2.53 -4.10 2.38
N PHE A 37 -3.12 -3.81 1.23
CA PHE A 37 -3.95 -4.78 0.54
C PHE A 37 -3.94 -4.51 -0.96
N ILE A 38 -3.80 -5.57 -1.73
CA ILE A 38 -3.96 -5.49 -3.18
C ILE A 38 -4.67 -6.75 -3.66
N CYS A 39 -5.64 -6.58 -4.55
CA CYS A 39 -6.24 -7.70 -5.24
C CYS A 39 -6.29 -7.45 -6.73
N GLU A 40 -6.32 -8.53 -7.48
CA GLU A 40 -6.31 -8.48 -8.93
C GLU A 40 -7.51 -9.28 -9.46
N ARG A 41 -8.12 -8.77 -10.51
CA ARG A 41 -9.16 -9.47 -11.21
C ARG A 41 -9.11 -9.09 -12.69
N ARG A 42 -8.81 -10.06 -13.53
CA ARG A 42 -8.78 -9.90 -14.98
C ARG A 42 -7.87 -8.76 -15.45
N GLY A 43 -6.71 -8.64 -14.81
CA GLY A 43 -5.74 -7.61 -15.13
C GLY A 43 -6.02 -6.25 -14.52
N LYS A 44 -7.06 -6.13 -13.70
CA LYS A 44 -7.36 -4.91 -12.97
C LYS A 44 -7.00 -5.08 -11.50
N PHE A 45 -6.52 -4.03 -10.88
CA PHE A 45 -6.02 -4.06 -9.52
C PHE A 45 -6.79 -3.08 -8.65
N LEU A 46 -7.08 -3.52 -7.43
CA LEU A 46 -7.57 -2.64 -6.35
C LEU A 46 -6.52 -2.60 -5.25
N VAL A 47 -6.04 -1.41 -4.98
CA VAL A 47 -5.07 -1.15 -3.93
C VAL A 47 -5.77 -0.43 -2.79
N ILE A 48 -5.61 -0.94 -1.57
CA ILE A 48 -6.23 -0.34 -0.40
C ILE A 48 -5.15 -0.03 0.62
N GLU A 49 -5.12 1.21 1.08
CA GLU A 49 -4.31 1.66 2.19
C GLU A 49 -5.23 1.94 3.37
N ALA A 50 -4.99 1.29 4.49
CA ALA A 50 -5.77 1.47 5.70
C ALA A 50 -5.06 2.40 6.67
N LYS A 51 -5.78 3.37 7.22
CA LYS A 51 -5.26 4.33 8.18
C LYS A 51 -6.23 4.48 9.34
N PRO A 52 -5.73 4.67 10.57
CA PRO A 52 -6.63 5.01 11.68
C PRO A 52 -7.19 6.40 11.52
N TRP A 53 -8.44 6.59 11.92
CA TRP A 53 -9.07 7.90 11.99
C TRP A 53 -8.91 8.44 13.41
N VAL A 54 -8.02 9.40 13.57
CA VAL A 54 -7.80 10.09 14.85
C VAL A 54 -7.75 11.58 14.55
N ASN A 55 -8.88 12.26 14.70
CA ASN A 55 -9.03 13.67 14.29
C ASN A 55 -8.63 13.87 12.83
N GLY A 56 -9.07 12.94 11.97
CA GLY A 56 -8.68 12.92 10.57
C GLY A 56 -7.63 11.85 10.30
N VAL A 57 -7.19 11.78 9.07
CA VAL A 57 -6.18 10.82 8.62
C VAL A 57 -4.87 11.56 8.39
N THR A 58 -3.80 11.04 8.97
CA THR A 58 -2.45 11.55 8.74
C THR A 58 -1.70 10.62 7.81
N MET A 59 -1.09 11.17 6.79
CA MET A 59 -0.32 10.40 5.82
C MET A 59 0.92 11.19 5.41
N ARG A 60 2.03 10.47 5.22
CA ARG A 60 3.24 11.10 4.70
C ARG A 60 3.01 11.58 3.27
N LYS A 61 3.57 12.72 2.94
CA LYS A 61 3.42 13.31 1.61
C LYS A 61 3.86 12.35 0.50
N GLY A 62 4.99 11.68 0.68
CA GLY A 62 5.50 10.73 -0.31
C GLY A 62 4.55 9.56 -0.55
N GLN A 63 3.95 9.05 0.52
CA GLN A 63 2.95 7.98 0.41
C GLN A 63 1.71 8.46 -0.35
N HIS A 64 1.23 9.64 -0.01
CA HIS A 64 0.07 10.24 -0.71
C HIS A 64 0.35 10.41 -2.20
N LEU A 65 1.53 10.95 -2.55
CA LEU A 65 1.90 11.14 -3.95
C LEU A 65 2.02 9.81 -4.70
N ALA A 66 2.53 8.76 -4.03
CA ALA A 66 2.61 7.44 -4.63
C ALA A 66 1.21 6.87 -4.92
N LEU A 67 0.26 7.05 -3.99
CA LEU A 67 -1.12 6.59 -4.20
C LEU A 67 -1.79 7.37 -5.33
N VAL A 68 -1.56 8.67 -5.41
CA VAL A 68 -2.06 9.49 -6.52
C VAL A 68 -1.51 8.99 -7.85
N SER A 69 -0.22 8.71 -7.90
CA SER A 69 0.42 8.21 -9.13
C SER A 69 -0.13 6.86 -9.54
N LEU A 70 -0.32 5.95 -8.59
CA LEU A 70 -0.93 4.65 -8.87
C LEU A 70 -2.34 4.81 -9.42
N SER A 71 -3.12 5.74 -8.88
CA SER A 71 -4.51 5.94 -9.31
C SER A 71 -4.64 6.44 -10.75
N LYS A 72 -3.55 6.96 -11.32
CA LYS A 72 -3.52 7.42 -12.71
C LYS A 72 -3.32 6.29 -13.71
N LEU A 73 -2.93 5.12 -13.24
CA LEU A 73 -2.77 3.96 -14.11
C LEU A 73 -4.14 3.38 -14.45
N GLU A 74 -4.34 3.09 -15.73
CA GLU A 74 -5.66 2.68 -16.25
C GLU A 74 -6.21 1.44 -15.54
N GLN A 75 -5.32 0.50 -15.16
CA GLN A 75 -5.72 -0.77 -14.57
C GLN A 75 -5.76 -0.74 -13.04
N MET A 76 -5.55 0.43 -12.46
CA MET A 76 -5.48 0.59 -11.00
C MET A 76 -6.65 1.37 -10.45
N GLU A 77 -7.20 0.88 -9.36
CA GLU A 77 -8.10 1.63 -8.50
C GLU A 77 -7.49 1.68 -7.11
N VAL A 78 -7.46 2.85 -6.51
CA VAL A 78 -6.78 3.07 -5.24
C VAL A 78 -7.76 3.67 -4.23
N TRP A 79 -7.89 3.01 -3.08
CA TRP A 79 -8.74 3.46 -1.99
C TRP A 79 -7.92 3.70 -0.74
N LEU A 80 -8.27 4.75 -0.04
CA LEU A 80 -7.84 4.97 1.34
C LEU A 80 -9.02 4.63 2.23
N VAL A 81 -8.83 3.70 3.15
CA VAL A 81 -9.86 3.29 4.09
C VAL A 81 -9.47 3.78 5.48
N ALA A 82 -10.29 4.59 6.08
CA ALA A 82 -10.06 5.12 7.41
C ALA A 82 -10.97 4.43 8.43
N GLU A 83 -10.36 3.97 9.53
CA GLU A 83 -11.04 3.21 10.56
C GLU A 83 -11.12 4.03 11.86
N PRO A 84 -12.32 4.54 12.24
CA PRO A 84 -12.49 5.17 13.53
C PRO A 84 -12.30 4.19 14.68
N ARG A 85 -11.87 4.68 15.83
CA ARG A 85 -11.62 3.83 17.01
C ARG A 85 -12.85 3.10 17.52
N ASP A 86 -14.02 3.71 17.34
CA ASP A 86 -15.27 3.13 17.82
C ASP A 86 -15.85 2.06 16.89
N ASN A 87 -15.21 1.83 15.75
CA ASN A 87 -15.64 0.87 14.74
C ASN A 87 -17.08 1.07 14.27
N SER A 88 -17.59 2.28 14.42
CA SER A 88 -18.98 2.58 14.05
C SER A 88 -19.21 2.55 12.54
N SER A 89 -18.19 2.88 11.75
CA SER A 89 -18.27 2.89 10.30
C SER A 89 -16.88 2.99 9.71
N LEU A 90 -16.77 2.70 8.43
CA LEU A 90 -15.53 2.90 7.68
C LEU A 90 -15.74 4.09 6.75
N TYR A 91 -14.70 4.89 6.59
CA TYR A 91 -14.69 5.97 5.61
C TYR A 91 -13.79 5.56 4.47
N ILE A 92 -14.29 5.66 3.25
CA ILE A 92 -13.54 5.29 2.05
C ILE A 92 -13.33 6.53 1.21
N HIS A 93 -12.07 6.83 0.95
CA HIS A 93 -11.68 7.86 -0.01
C HIS A 93 -11.12 7.16 -1.24
N ARG A 94 -11.76 7.36 -2.36
CA ARG A 94 -11.33 6.79 -3.62
C ARG A 94 -10.49 7.81 -4.36
N TYR A 95 -9.26 7.46 -4.67
CA TYR A 95 -8.40 8.32 -5.48
C TYR A 95 -8.90 8.34 -6.91
N SER A 96 -9.00 9.52 -7.49
CA SER A 96 -9.44 9.69 -8.86
C SER A 96 -8.27 10.12 -9.72
N PRO A 97 -8.17 9.63 -10.97
CA PRO A 97 -7.06 9.99 -11.85
C PRO A 97 -7.16 11.39 -12.47
N THR A 98 -8.18 12.15 -12.17
CA THR A 98 -8.33 13.50 -12.72
C THR A 98 -7.36 14.50 -12.15
#